data_b6686414614fe4c2a859bd09e4783fab
#
_entry.id   b6686414614fe4c2a859bd09e4783fab
#
_cell.length_a   1.000
_cell.length_b   1.000
_cell.length_c   1.000
_cell.angle_alpha   90.00
_cell.angle_beta   90.00
_cell.angle_gamma   90.00
#
_symmetry.space_group_name_H-M   'P 1'
#
loop_
_entity.id
_entity.type
_entity.pdbx_description
1 polymer ?
#
loop_
_entity_poly.entity_id
_entity_poly.type
_entity_poly.pdbx_seq_one_letter_code
_entity_poly.pdbx_strand_id
1 'polypeptide(L)'
;DVCSSDLCKKIEDSGGYSDRLHNNNIPGLIPKELYKDKTATIVTPRIIEIFAQNTCNLACIYCNEDLSSKIEAENNRYGRFNERSEKVALYREKVKTYKEKMYSDFLTWLEDNIQGLARLHLLGGETFIQHDLLEKVFDIIETKPNKHLQLNIFSNFNAPSKFFYRY
;
A
#
# COMPACT_ATOMS: atom_id res chain seq x y z
N ASP A 1 11.80 16.61 9.16
CA ASP A 1 12.15 16.29 7.79
C ASP A 1 12.05 14.78 7.59
N VAL A 2 10.88 14.32 7.14
CA VAL A 2 10.60 12.90 7.00
C VAL A 2 11.10 12.36 5.67
N CYS A 3 11.79 13.14 4.90
CA CYS A 3 12.50 12.63 3.75
C CYS A 3 13.78 11.94 4.23
N SER A 4 13.61 10.82 4.92
CA SER A 4 14.68 9.87 5.21
C SER A 4 15.33 9.31 3.95
N SER A 5 14.95 9.79 2.78
CA SER A 5 15.58 9.36 1.56
C SER A 5 16.79 10.21 1.26
N ASP A 6 17.85 10.02 2.05
CA ASP A 6 19.22 10.26 1.57
C ASP A 6 19.38 9.75 0.13
N LEU A 7 18.62 8.72 -0.25
CA LEU A 7 18.61 8.17 -1.59
C LEU A 7 18.08 9.18 -2.63
N CYS A 8 16.89 9.76 -2.42
CA CYS A 8 16.36 10.76 -3.36
C CYS A 8 17.31 11.95 -3.47
N LYS A 9 17.82 12.43 -2.33
CA LYS A 9 18.80 13.52 -2.32
C LYS A 9 20.08 13.16 -3.07
N LYS A 10 20.66 11.98 -2.85
CA LYS A 10 21.87 11.52 -3.55
C LYS A 10 21.64 11.40 -5.05
N ILE A 11 20.47 10.89 -5.49
CA ILE A 11 20.11 10.81 -6.91
C ILE A 11 20.06 12.22 -7.51
N GLU A 12 19.41 13.16 -6.83
CA GLU A 12 19.26 14.54 -7.29
C GLU A 12 20.58 15.30 -7.29
N ASP A 13 21.40 15.15 -6.25
CA ASP A 13 22.73 15.73 -6.15
C ASP A 13 23.68 15.19 -7.26
N SER A 14 23.44 13.96 -7.74
CA SER A 14 24.18 13.39 -8.88
C SER A 14 23.59 13.76 -10.25
N GLY A 15 22.58 14.63 -10.29
CA GLY A 15 21.90 15.05 -11.53
C GLY A 15 20.85 14.05 -12.04
N GLY A 16 20.50 13.03 -11.22
CA GLY A 16 19.46 12.06 -11.54
C GLY A 16 18.05 12.55 -11.22
N TYR A 17 17.06 11.79 -11.67
CA TYR A 17 15.64 12.09 -11.48
C TYR A 17 15.04 11.13 -10.46
N SER A 18 14.72 11.63 -9.24
CA SER A 18 14.18 10.82 -8.16
C SER A 18 12.67 10.62 -8.26
N ASP A 19 12.13 9.58 -7.61
CA ASP A 19 10.69 9.37 -7.49
C ASP A 19 9.97 10.56 -6.86
N ARG A 20 10.62 11.26 -5.94
CA ARG A 20 10.10 12.50 -5.36
C ARG A 20 9.87 13.56 -6.43
N LEU A 21 10.86 13.80 -7.30
CA LEU A 21 10.73 14.75 -8.42
C LEU A 21 9.70 14.27 -9.43
N HIS A 22 9.64 12.96 -9.70
CA HIS A 22 8.64 12.38 -10.57
C HIS A 22 7.23 12.67 -10.06
N ASN A 23 6.92 12.32 -8.84
CA ASN A 23 5.60 12.51 -8.24
C ASN A 23 5.23 14.00 -8.12
N ASN A 24 6.20 14.85 -7.78
CA ASN A 24 5.98 16.30 -7.67
C ASN A 24 5.65 16.96 -9.02
N ASN A 25 6.10 16.38 -10.12
CA ASN A 25 5.89 16.91 -11.46
C ASN A 25 4.67 16.30 -12.18
N ILE A 26 3.97 15.33 -11.57
CA ILE A 26 2.73 14.82 -12.15
C ILE A 26 1.65 15.90 -12.04
N PRO A 27 1.10 16.38 -13.19
CA PRO A 27 0.09 17.42 -13.17
C PRO A 27 -1.12 17.05 -12.31
N GLY A 28 -1.51 17.92 -11.38
CA GLY A 28 -2.68 17.75 -10.53
C GLY A 28 -2.52 16.74 -9.39
N LEU A 29 -1.40 16.01 -9.29
CA LEU A 29 -1.18 15.06 -8.22
C LEU A 29 -0.97 15.77 -6.88
N ILE A 30 -0.12 16.79 -6.86
CA ILE A 30 0.11 17.60 -5.66
C ILE A 30 -0.14 19.07 -6.03
N PRO A 31 -1.11 19.74 -5.38
CA PRO A 31 -1.33 21.16 -5.58
C PRO A 31 -0.09 21.95 -5.24
N LYS A 32 0.33 22.83 -6.16
CA LYS A 32 1.53 23.67 -5.96
C LYS A 32 1.44 24.56 -4.72
N GLU A 33 0.24 24.85 -4.28
CA GLU A 33 -0.07 25.65 -3.07
C GLU A 33 0.42 24.97 -1.80
N LEU A 34 0.37 23.63 -1.74
CA LEU A 34 0.84 22.87 -0.57
C LEU A 34 2.35 23.00 -0.33
N TYR A 35 3.12 23.31 -1.38
CA TYR A 35 4.57 23.56 -1.23
C TYR A 35 4.90 24.95 -0.68
N LYS A 36 3.96 25.88 -0.78
CA LYS A 36 4.16 27.27 -0.37
C LYS A 36 3.83 27.48 1.10
N ASP A 37 2.90 26.70 1.62
CA ASP A 37 2.50 26.79 3.03
C ASP A 37 3.42 25.96 3.91
N LYS A 38 4.49 26.59 4.37
CA LYS A 38 5.43 25.99 5.33
C LYS A 38 4.88 25.92 6.75
N THR A 39 3.70 26.47 7.00
CA THR A 39 3.04 26.50 8.30
C THR A 39 2.02 25.38 8.49
N ALA A 40 1.66 24.66 7.41
CA ALA A 40 0.77 23.53 7.47
C ALA A 40 1.37 22.42 8.37
N THR A 41 0.75 22.19 9.51
CA THR A 41 1.18 21.17 10.48
C THR A 41 0.63 19.78 10.17
N ILE A 42 -0.45 19.69 9.38
CA ILE A 42 -1.11 18.46 8.98
C ILE A 42 -1.42 18.53 7.49
N VAL A 43 -0.91 17.56 6.73
CA VAL A 43 -1.21 17.39 5.30
C VAL A 43 -1.81 16.02 5.08
N THR A 44 -3.02 15.97 4.53
CA THR A 44 -3.63 14.70 4.13
C THR A 44 -2.86 14.10 2.94
N PRO A 45 -2.41 12.85 3.03
CA PRO A 45 -1.76 12.17 1.92
C PRO A 45 -2.64 12.16 0.67
N ARG A 46 -2.05 12.37 -0.49
CA ARG A 46 -2.78 12.27 -1.77
C ARG A 46 -2.60 10.93 -2.48
N ILE A 47 -1.56 10.20 -2.10
CA ILE A 47 -1.29 8.84 -2.57
C ILE A 47 -1.20 7.95 -1.35
N ILE A 48 -1.93 6.85 -1.36
CA ILE A 48 -1.88 5.81 -0.34
C ILE A 48 -1.57 4.47 -1.02
N GLU A 49 -0.66 3.74 -0.43
CA GLU A 49 -0.39 2.34 -0.73
C GLU A 49 -0.70 1.51 0.50
N ILE A 50 -1.56 0.49 0.37
CA ILE A 50 -1.90 -0.38 1.48
C ILE A 50 -1.61 -1.84 1.17
N PHE A 51 -0.85 -2.48 2.05
CA PHE A 51 -0.60 -3.91 2.11
C PHE A 51 -1.46 -4.51 3.21
N ALA A 52 -2.72 -4.79 2.92
CA ALA A 52 -3.68 -5.17 3.95
C ALA A 52 -3.43 -6.58 4.49
N GLN A 53 -3.19 -7.55 3.61
CA GLN A 53 -3.01 -8.95 3.97
C GLN A 53 -1.96 -9.61 3.07
N ASN A 54 -1.38 -10.72 3.56
CA ASN A 54 -0.49 -11.56 2.77
C ASN A 54 -1.21 -12.76 2.11
N THR A 55 -2.54 -12.84 2.22
CA THR A 55 -3.30 -13.93 1.59
C THR A 55 -3.00 -14.01 0.11
N CYS A 56 -2.41 -15.13 -0.32
CA CYS A 56 -1.99 -15.36 -1.70
C CYS A 56 -2.07 -16.84 -2.04
N ASN A 57 -2.41 -17.13 -3.28
CA ASN A 57 -2.47 -18.48 -3.82
C ASN A 57 -1.19 -18.89 -4.57
N LEU A 58 -0.21 -18.00 -4.71
CA LEU A 58 1.06 -18.26 -5.37
C LEU A 58 2.26 -18.11 -4.42
N ALA A 59 3.33 -18.85 -4.71
CA ALA A 59 4.64 -18.76 -4.05
C ALA A 59 5.68 -18.27 -5.07
N CYS A 60 5.56 -17.03 -5.52
CA CYS A 60 6.47 -16.45 -6.50
C CYS A 60 7.88 -16.33 -5.94
N ILE A 61 8.89 -16.70 -6.75
CA ILE A 61 10.30 -16.76 -6.33
C ILE A 61 10.86 -15.40 -5.86
N TYR A 62 10.32 -14.29 -6.33
CA TYR A 62 10.71 -12.93 -5.94
C TYR A 62 9.91 -12.38 -4.76
N CYS A 63 8.96 -13.16 -4.23
CA CYS A 63 8.11 -12.75 -3.13
C CYS A 63 8.68 -13.18 -1.77
N ASN A 64 8.05 -12.75 -0.70
CA ASN A 64 8.41 -13.13 0.66
C ASN A 64 7.16 -13.43 1.50
N GLU A 65 7.37 -13.94 2.71
CA GLU A 65 6.29 -14.35 3.60
C GLU A 65 5.45 -13.20 4.15
N ASP A 66 5.90 -11.95 4.05
CA ASP A 66 5.12 -10.78 4.44
C ASP A 66 4.03 -10.47 3.40
N LEU A 67 4.28 -10.89 2.16
CA LEU A 67 3.44 -10.64 1.00
C LEU A 67 2.81 -11.92 0.41
N SER A 68 3.11 -13.11 0.96
CA SER A 68 2.52 -14.37 0.49
C SER A 68 2.32 -15.36 1.63
N SER A 69 1.08 -15.67 1.93
CA SER A 69 0.71 -16.72 2.88
C SER A 69 1.18 -18.11 2.45
N LYS A 70 1.33 -18.36 1.15
CA LYS A 70 1.92 -19.59 0.63
C LYS A 70 3.39 -19.72 1.01
N ILE A 71 4.19 -18.68 0.79
CA ILE A 71 5.60 -18.67 1.20
C ILE A 71 5.72 -18.74 2.72
N GLU A 72 4.84 -18.06 3.47
CA GLU A 72 4.80 -18.19 4.92
C GLU A 72 4.57 -19.64 5.35
N ALA A 73 3.62 -20.34 4.73
CA ALA A 73 3.34 -21.75 5.02
C ALA A 73 4.53 -22.66 4.65
N GLU A 74 5.19 -22.43 3.52
CA GLU A 74 6.38 -23.17 3.11
C GLU A 74 7.55 -22.94 4.08
N ASN A 75 7.81 -21.70 4.47
CA ASN A 75 8.84 -21.36 5.44
C ASN A 75 8.57 -22.00 6.82
N ASN A 76 7.32 -22.07 7.25
CA ASN A 76 6.95 -22.74 8.49
C ASN A 76 7.13 -24.26 8.42
N ARG A 77 6.96 -24.86 7.24
CA ARG A 77 7.06 -26.31 7.04
C ARG A 77 8.50 -26.79 6.82
N TYR A 78 9.27 -26.06 6.04
CA TYR A 78 10.57 -26.49 5.55
C TYR A 78 11.76 -25.69 6.10
N GLY A 79 11.49 -24.65 6.86
CA GLY A 79 12.48 -23.67 7.26
C GLY A 79 12.69 -22.56 6.22
N ARG A 80 13.30 -21.48 6.65
CA ARG A 80 13.60 -20.33 5.79
C ARG A 80 14.90 -20.52 5.06
N PHE A 81 14.97 -20.06 3.82
CA PHE A 81 16.20 -20.05 3.05
C PHE A 81 17.26 -19.10 3.68
N ASN A 82 16.81 -17.96 4.20
CA ASN A 82 17.66 -17.01 4.91
C ASN A 82 17.12 -16.79 6.33
N GLU A 83 18.00 -16.88 7.32
CA GLU A 83 17.65 -16.51 8.69
C GLU A 83 17.36 -15.01 8.79
N ARG A 84 16.30 -14.69 9.51
CA ARG A 84 15.98 -13.30 9.84
C ARG A 84 16.69 -12.89 11.12
N SER A 85 17.10 -11.62 11.17
CA SER A 85 17.58 -11.07 12.43
C SER A 85 16.46 -11.08 13.49
N GLU A 86 16.82 -11.26 14.75
CA GLU A 86 15.89 -11.23 15.88
C GLU A 86 15.03 -9.96 15.90
N LYS A 87 15.62 -8.82 15.51
CA LYS A 87 14.89 -7.54 15.42
C LYS A 87 13.73 -7.60 14.42
N VAL A 88 13.93 -8.24 13.28
CA VAL A 88 12.88 -8.38 12.24
C VAL A 88 11.80 -9.33 12.73
N ALA A 89 12.14 -10.44 13.39
CA ALA A 89 11.19 -11.36 13.96
C ALA A 89 10.29 -10.67 15.01
N LEU A 90 10.90 -9.94 15.95
CA LEU A 90 10.19 -9.19 16.98
C LEU A 90 9.28 -8.10 16.40
N TYR A 91 9.73 -7.40 15.37
CA TYR A 91 8.92 -6.39 14.68
C TYR A 91 7.68 -7.02 14.03
N ARG A 92 7.82 -8.17 13.37
CA ARG A 92 6.70 -8.89 12.75
C ARG A 92 5.65 -9.32 13.75
N GLU A 93 6.04 -9.84 14.91
CA GLU A 93 5.10 -10.20 15.98
C GLU A 93 4.30 -8.97 16.44
N LYS A 94 4.95 -7.84 16.61
CA LYS A 94 4.26 -6.58 16.94
C LYS A 94 3.28 -6.17 15.83
N VAL A 95 3.69 -6.23 14.57
CA VAL A 95 2.81 -5.88 13.44
C VAL A 95 1.59 -6.79 13.39
N LYS A 96 1.75 -8.09 13.62
CA LYS A 96 0.61 -9.03 13.69
C LYS A 96 -0.43 -8.62 14.75
N THR A 97 0.02 -8.17 15.90
CA THR A 97 -0.86 -7.76 17.01
C THR A 97 -1.71 -6.53 16.66
N TYR A 98 -1.20 -5.63 15.82
CA TYR A 98 -1.89 -4.40 15.46
C TYR A 98 -2.62 -4.45 14.11
N LYS A 99 -2.48 -5.54 13.37
CA LYS A 99 -2.93 -5.63 11.96
C LYS A 99 -4.43 -5.38 11.80
N GLU A 100 -5.26 -6.00 12.62
CA GLU A 100 -6.72 -5.83 12.56
C GLU A 100 -7.14 -4.39 12.88
N LYS A 101 -6.51 -3.81 13.91
CA LYS A 101 -6.76 -2.41 14.26
C LYS A 101 -6.32 -1.46 13.15
N MET A 102 -5.14 -1.65 12.59
CA MET A 102 -4.64 -0.84 11.48
C MET A 102 -5.56 -0.89 10.26
N TYR A 103 -6.11 -2.06 9.97
CA TYR A 103 -7.06 -2.24 8.89
C TYR A 103 -8.37 -1.48 9.13
N SER A 104 -8.94 -1.61 10.32
CA SER A 104 -10.14 -0.86 10.73
C SER A 104 -9.90 0.64 10.71
N ASP A 105 -8.79 1.11 11.28
CA ASP A 105 -8.40 2.51 11.30
C ASP A 105 -8.20 3.06 9.87
N PHE A 106 -7.61 2.25 8.98
CA PHE A 106 -7.44 2.62 7.57
C PHE A 106 -8.78 2.82 6.86
N LEU A 107 -9.74 1.93 7.03
CA LEU A 107 -11.04 2.06 6.37
C LEU A 107 -11.80 3.30 6.86
N THR A 108 -11.77 3.56 8.16
CA THR A 108 -12.36 4.78 8.73
C THR A 108 -11.65 6.03 8.17
N TRP A 109 -10.32 6.01 8.17
CA TRP A 109 -9.55 7.11 7.60
C TRP A 109 -9.84 7.30 6.09
N LEU A 110 -9.93 6.22 5.33
CA LEU A 110 -10.23 6.28 3.89
C LEU A 110 -11.60 6.92 3.65
N GLU A 111 -12.60 6.52 4.40
CA GLU A 111 -13.96 7.07 4.31
C GLU A 111 -13.97 8.60 4.55
N ASP A 112 -13.19 9.07 5.50
CA ASP A 112 -13.10 10.49 5.85
C ASP A 112 -12.28 11.31 4.85
N ASN A 113 -11.31 10.69 4.17
CA ASN A 113 -10.30 11.39 3.38
C ASN A 113 -10.33 11.09 1.87
N ILE A 114 -11.20 10.21 1.39
CA ILE A 114 -11.23 9.76 -0.01
C ILE A 114 -11.36 10.92 -1.01
N GLN A 115 -12.05 11.99 -0.65
CA GLN A 115 -12.21 13.17 -1.51
C GLN A 115 -10.88 13.91 -1.75
N GLY A 116 -9.93 13.80 -0.84
CA GLY A 116 -8.59 14.39 -0.96
C GLY A 116 -7.58 13.50 -1.70
N LEU A 117 -7.90 12.21 -1.91
CA LEU A 117 -7.00 11.28 -2.56
C LEU A 117 -6.94 11.49 -4.07
N ALA A 118 -5.74 11.37 -4.63
CA ALA A 118 -5.50 11.27 -6.06
C ALA A 118 -5.26 9.81 -6.49
N ARG A 119 -4.61 9.02 -5.61
CA ARG A 119 -4.33 7.61 -5.89
C ARG A 119 -4.52 6.74 -4.65
N LEU A 120 -5.11 5.57 -4.87
CA LEU A 120 -5.17 4.48 -3.91
C LEU A 120 -4.61 3.22 -4.56
N HIS A 121 -3.56 2.67 -3.97
CA HIS A 121 -2.94 1.43 -4.43
C HIS A 121 -3.28 0.33 -3.43
N LEU A 122 -3.94 -0.72 -3.92
CA LEU A 122 -4.22 -1.93 -3.16
C LEU A 122 -3.20 -2.99 -3.53
N LEU A 123 -2.36 -3.33 -2.55
CA LEU A 123 -1.27 -4.28 -2.67
C LEU A 123 -1.39 -5.34 -1.56
N GLY A 124 -0.47 -6.30 -1.59
CA GLY A 124 -0.41 -7.41 -0.66
C GLY A 124 -0.41 -8.70 -1.43
N GLY A 125 -0.74 -9.83 -0.85
CA GLY A 125 -0.74 -11.11 -1.52
C GLY A 125 -1.45 -11.13 -2.88
N GLU A 126 -2.60 -11.77 -2.98
CA GLU A 126 -3.49 -11.65 -4.14
C GLU A 126 -4.71 -10.81 -3.75
N THR A 127 -4.78 -9.61 -4.27
CA THR A 127 -5.79 -8.62 -3.85
C THR A 127 -7.22 -9.08 -4.16
N PHE A 128 -7.45 -9.76 -5.28
CA PHE A 128 -8.78 -10.28 -5.62
C PHE A 128 -9.25 -11.47 -4.76
N ILE A 129 -8.39 -12.04 -3.91
CA ILE A 129 -8.81 -13.01 -2.90
C ILE A 129 -9.20 -12.31 -1.57
N GLN A 130 -8.80 -11.05 -1.39
CA GLN A 130 -9.06 -10.26 -0.20
C GLN A 130 -10.43 -9.57 -0.30
N HIS A 131 -11.51 -10.36 -0.37
CA HIS A 131 -12.85 -9.86 -0.64
C HIS A 131 -13.31 -8.78 0.31
N ASP A 132 -13.14 -9.00 1.62
CA ASP A 132 -13.62 -8.06 2.63
C ASP A 132 -12.98 -6.68 2.48
N LEU A 133 -11.71 -6.63 2.04
CA LEU A 133 -11.04 -5.38 1.75
C LEU A 133 -11.65 -4.70 0.52
N LEU A 134 -11.74 -5.44 -0.57
CA LEU A 134 -12.24 -4.88 -1.83
C LEU A 134 -13.67 -4.41 -1.68
N GLU A 135 -14.56 -5.21 -1.09
CA GLU A 135 -15.95 -4.83 -0.88
C GLU A 135 -16.06 -3.52 -0.11
N LYS A 136 -15.38 -3.39 1.03
CA LYS A 136 -15.43 -2.17 1.84
C LYS A 136 -14.83 -0.96 1.13
N VAL A 137 -13.73 -1.13 0.38
CA VAL A 137 -13.14 -0.04 -0.39
C VAL A 137 -14.09 0.41 -1.50
N PHE A 138 -14.72 -0.52 -2.20
CA PHE A 138 -15.68 -0.17 -3.26
C PHE A 138 -16.96 0.46 -2.69
N ASP A 139 -17.47 -0.03 -1.56
CA ASP A 139 -18.62 0.59 -0.88
C ASP A 139 -18.31 2.05 -0.49
N ILE A 140 -17.10 2.35 -0.03
CA ILE A 140 -16.66 3.73 0.25
C ILE A 140 -16.61 4.56 -1.03
N ILE A 141 -16.03 4.02 -2.12
CA ILE A 141 -15.94 4.71 -3.41
C ILE A 141 -17.34 5.00 -3.99
N GLU A 142 -18.27 4.06 -3.88
CA GLU A 142 -19.64 4.21 -4.35
C GLU A 142 -20.43 5.23 -3.53
N THR A 143 -20.24 5.23 -2.21
CA THR A 143 -20.95 6.14 -1.29
C THR A 143 -20.39 7.56 -1.33
N LYS A 144 -19.10 7.70 -1.53
CA LYS A 144 -18.38 8.98 -1.57
C LYS A 144 -17.54 9.09 -2.86
N PRO A 145 -18.19 9.19 -4.03
CA PRO A 145 -17.48 9.13 -5.31
C PRO A 145 -16.50 10.29 -5.48
N ASN A 146 -15.23 9.94 -5.77
CA ASN A 146 -14.19 10.89 -6.14
C ASN A 146 -13.79 10.65 -7.60
N LYS A 147 -14.26 11.49 -8.50
CA LYS A 147 -14.01 11.39 -9.95
C LYS A 147 -12.55 11.55 -10.36
N HIS A 148 -11.70 11.99 -9.44
CA HIS A 148 -10.26 12.18 -9.66
C HIS A 148 -9.42 11.07 -9.06
N LEU A 149 -10.04 10.13 -8.33
CA LEU A 149 -9.35 9.01 -7.71
C LEU A 149 -8.90 8.02 -8.78
N GLN A 150 -7.62 7.72 -8.80
CA GLN A 150 -7.06 6.60 -9.54
C GLN A 150 -6.91 5.42 -8.59
N LEU A 151 -7.72 4.37 -8.79
CA LEU A 151 -7.59 3.12 -8.06
C LEU A 151 -6.68 2.17 -8.84
N ASN A 152 -5.61 1.72 -8.21
CA ASN A 152 -4.69 0.72 -8.76
C ASN A 152 -4.75 -0.55 -7.90
N ILE A 153 -5.10 -1.66 -8.54
CA ILE A 153 -5.15 -2.98 -7.91
C ILE A 153 -4.01 -3.82 -8.47
N PHE A 154 -3.15 -4.31 -7.59
CA PHE A 154 -2.05 -5.21 -7.95
C PHE A 154 -2.51 -6.64 -7.73
N SER A 155 -2.47 -7.44 -8.80
CA SER A 155 -2.98 -8.80 -8.82
C SER A 155 -2.15 -9.70 -9.72
N ASN A 156 -2.08 -10.99 -9.38
CA ASN A 156 -1.56 -12.04 -10.24
C ASN A 156 -2.64 -12.60 -11.20
N PHE A 157 -3.87 -12.08 -11.13
CA PHE A 157 -5.05 -12.48 -11.88
C PHE A 157 -5.42 -13.98 -11.76
N ASN A 158 -4.88 -14.68 -10.78
CA ASN A 158 -5.21 -16.08 -10.52
C ASN A 158 -6.22 -16.21 -9.37
N ALA A 159 -7.36 -15.56 -9.53
CA ALA A 159 -8.50 -15.64 -8.64
C ALA A 159 -9.72 -16.20 -9.37
N PRO A 160 -10.70 -16.80 -8.68
CA PRO A 160 -11.94 -17.26 -9.30
C PRO A 160 -12.65 -16.15 -10.06
N SER A 161 -13.14 -16.45 -11.28
CA SER A 161 -13.74 -15.47 -12.20
C SER A 161 -14.87 -14.64 -11.57
N LYS A 162 -15.64 -15.24 -10.64
CA LYS A 162 -16.70 -14.53 -9.91
C LYS A 162 -16.23 -13.26 -9.20
N PHE A 163 -14.94 -13.13 -8.95
CA PHE A 163 -14.33 -12.00 -8.26
C PHE A 163 -14.03 -10.83 -9.18
N PHE A 164 -13.93 -11.09 -10.49
CA PHE A 164 -13.68 -10.05 -11.48
C PHE A 164 -14.97 -9.40 -12.03
N TYR A 165 -16.12 -10.05 -11.86
CA TYR A 165 -17.39 -9.55 -12.43
C TYR A 165 -18.06 -8.45 -11.62
N ARG A 166 -17.61 -8.21 -10.39
CA ARG A 166 -18.15 -7.14 -9.56
C ARG A 166 -17.44 -5.80 -9.78
N TYR A 167 -16.23 -5.85 -10.30
CA TYR A 167 -15.32 -4.73 -10.45
C TYR A 167 -14.93 -4.55 -11.92
#